data_87dec848edcee52ea38e555040950f8c
#
_entry.id   87dec848edcee52ea38e555040950f8c
#
_cell.length_a   1.000
_cell.length_b   1.000
_cell.length_c   1.000
_cell.angle_alpha   90.00
_cell.angle_beta   90.00
_cell.angle_gamma   90.00
#
_symmetry.space_group_name_H-M   'P 1'
#
loop_
_entity.id
_entity.type
_entity.pdbx_description
1 polymer ?
#
loop_
_entity_poly.entity_id
_entity_poly.type
_entity_poly.pdbx_seq_one_letter_code
_entity_poly.pdbx_strand_id
1 'polypeptide(L)'
;GTMMQLIESSLGRIPILGICLGFQALLDHFGGTVEPCGPVHGSSVPMTLTDAGARHPIFQGLTTDSEPDNPNYVGRFVPVARYHSLGCANIPDEMRSLASTETDIGPVTMAAETLDGKAIGLQFHPESLLTPTGPIMIERCIEQLSAIPTMEADN
;
A
#
# COMPACT_ATOMS: atom_id res chain seq x y z
N GLY A 1 16.42 13.56 -3.39
CA GLY A 1 17.12 13.38 -2.15
C GLY A 1 17.63 11.96 -1.95
N THR A 2 18.12 11.69 -0.78
CA THR A 2 18.72 10.38 -0.46
C THR A 2 17.74 9.23 -0.63
N MET A 3 16.47 9.42 -0.25
CA MET A 3 15.45 8.39 -0.38
C MET A 3 15.21 8.04 -1.85
N MET A 4 15.13 9.04 -2.74
CA MET A 4 14.96 8.77 -4.17
C MET A 4 16.16 8.05 -4.76
N GLN A 5 17.37 8.41 -4.35
CA GLN A 5 18.59 7.72 -4.79
C GLN A 5 18.59 6.26 -4.35
N LEU A 6 18.14 5.99 -3.12
CA LEU A 6 18.05 4.63 -2.59
C LEU A 6 17.04 3.81 -3.39
N ILE A 7 15.87 4.39 -3.70
CA ILE A 7 14.85 3.73 -4.50
C ILE A 7 15.39 3.41 -5.89
N GLU A 8 16.01 4.38 -6.56
CA GLU A 8 16.57 4.19 -7.90
C GLU A 8 17.60 3.10 -7.95
N SER A 9 18.47 3.00 -6.93
CA SER A 9 19.53 2.00 -6.90
C SER A 9 19.01 0.61 -6.49
N SER A 10 17.84 0.53 -5.85
CA SER A 10 17.34 -0.72 -5.27
C SER A 10 16.23 -1.38 -6.08
N LEU A 11 15.43 -0.59 -6.82
CA LEU A 11 14.28 -1.13 -7.56
C LEU A 11 14.68 -2.23 -8.54
N GLY A 12 13.92 -3.33 -8.47
CA GLY A 12 14.19 -4.48 -9.30
C GLY A 12 15.36 -5.35 -8.84
N ARG A 13 16.14 -4.88 -7.87
CA ARG A 13 17.33 -5.59 -7.36
C ARG A 13 17.12 -6.07 -5.94
N ILE A 14 16.51 -5.21 -5.10
CA ILE A 14 16.24 -5.52 -3.70
C ILE A 14 14.74 -5.28 -3.48
N PRO A 15 14.02 -6.18 -2.78
CA PRO A 15 12.62 -5.91 -2.43
C PRO A 15 12.49 -4.67 -1.55
N ILE A 16 11.45 -3.88 -1.80
CA ILE A 16 11.22 -2.61 -1.09
C ILE A 16 9.84 -2.61 -0.45
N LEU A 17 9.77 -2.24 0.83
CA LEU A 17 8.53 -1.90 1.50
C LEU A 17 8.56 -0.40 1.81
N GLY A 18 7.71 0.39 1.15
CA GLY A 18 7.60 1.83 1.37
C GLY A 18 6.38 2.14 2.22
N ILE A 19 6.57 2.85 3.33
CA ILE A 19 5.49 3.21 4.23
C ILE A 19 5.39 4.72 4.30
N CYS A 20 4.19 5.26 4.12
CA CYS A 20 3.88 6.69 4.18
C CYS A 20 4.75 7.51 3.22
N LEU A 21 5.77 8.21 3.69
CA LEU A 21 6.67 8.99 2.84
C LEU A 21 7.43 8.09 1.86
N GLY A 22 7.79 6.87 2.29
CA GLY A 22 8.43 5.90 1.41
C GLY A 22 7.53 5.47 0.26
N PHE A 23 6.24 5.31 0.52
CA PHE A 23 5.26 5.02 -0.52
C PHE A 23 5.13 6.20 -1.49
N GLN A 24 5.04 7.42 -0.97
CA GLN A 24 4.97 8.63 -1.81
C GLN A 24 6.20 8.76 -2.69
N ALA A 25 7.38 8.41 -2.16
CA ALA A 25 8.61 8.42 -2.94
C ALA A 25 8.59 7.37 -4.07
N LEU A 26 8.01 6.19 -3.84
CA LEU A 26 7.82 5.19 -4.90
C LEU A 26 6.91 5.72 -5.99
N LEU A 27 5.79 6.34 -5.61
CA LEU A 27 4.86 6.93 -6.58
C LEU A 27 5.55 8.00 -7.41
N ASP A 28 6.30 8.89 -6.77
CA ASP A 28 7.01 9.96 -7.44
C ASP A 28 8.06 9.42 -8.41
N HIS A 29 8.78 8.38 -8.01
CA HIS A 29 9.78 7.73 -8.87
C HIS A 29 9.18 7.26 -10.19
N PHE A 30 7.98 6.72 -10.17
CA PHE A 30 7.29 6.22 -11.36
C PHE A 30 6.44 7.28 -12.07
N GLY A 31 6.55 8.54 -11.66
CA GLY A 31 5.85 9.66 -12.31
C GLY A 31 4.41 9.87 -11.82
N GLY A 32 4.03 9.27 -10.70
CA GLY A 32 2.74 9.52 -10.09
C GLY A 32 2.68 10.91 -9.47
N THR A 33 1.50 11.50 -9.42
CA THR A 33 1.28 12.81 -8.83
C THR A 33 0.78 12.66 -7.41
N VAL A 34 1.52 13.21 -6.45
CA VAL A 34 1.12 13.28 -5.04
C VAL A 34 0.65 14.70 -4.77
N GLU A 35 -0.60 14.86 -4.36
CA GLU A 35 -1.20 16.19 -4.20
C GLU A 35 -2.05 16.27 -2.93
N PRO A 36 -2.36 17.49 -2.45
CA PRO A 36 -3.20 17.64 -1.25
C PRO A 36 -4.56 17.00 -1.44
N CYS A 37 -4.98 16.19 -0.46
CA CYS A 37 -6.27 15.49 -0.51
C CYS A 37 -7.15 15.76 0.71
N GLY A 38 -6.84 16.82 1.44
CA GLY A 38 -7.61 17.29 2.58
C GLY A 38 -6.90 17.08 3.92
N PRO A 39 -7.21 17.92 4.91
CA PRO A 39 -6.59 17.79 6.22
C PRO A 39 -7.06 16.53 6.94
N VAL A 40 -6.14 15.88 7.66
CA VAL A 40 -6.43 14.68 8.44
C VAL A 40 -5.76 14.78 9.80
N HIS A 41 -6.52 14.46 10.85
CA HIS A 41 -6.08 14.59 12.23
C HIS A 41 -5.92 13.22 12.92
N GLY A 42 -5.42 12.23 12.20
CA GLY A 42 -5.20 10.92 12.78
C GLY A 42 -6.50 10.20 13.13
N SER A 43 -7.15 9.65 12.14
CA SER A 43 -8.42 8.93 12.33
C SER A 43 -8.34 7.53 11.76
N SER A 44 -9.17 6.63 12.29
CA SER A 44 -9.37 5.33 11.68
C SER A 44 -10.39 5.49 10.56
N VAL A 45 -10.01 5.08 9.35
CA VAL A 45 -10.91 5.11 8.20
C VAL A 45 -10.90 3.74 7.53
N PRO A 46 -12.03 3.33 6.90
CA PRO A 46 -11.99 2.12 6.10
C PRO A 46 -11.31 2.41 4.77
N MET A 47 -10.31 1.62 4.42
CA MET A 47 -9.85 1.60 3.04
C MET A 47 -10.57 0.49 2.30
N THR A 48 -10.84 0.70 1.03
CA THR A 48 -11.54 -0.26 0.18
C THR A 48 -10.53 -1.00 -0.68
N LEU A 49 -10.52 -2.33 -0.59
CA LEU A 49 -9.65 -3.15 -1.42
C LEU A 49 -10.12 -3.15 -2.86
N THR A 50 -9.19 -3.06 -3.80
CA THR A 50 -9.45 -3.30 -5.22
C THR A 50 -9.62 -4.81 -5.44
N ASP A 51 -9.98 -5.23 -6.65
CA ASP A 51 -10.01 -6.66 -6.97
C ASP A 51 -8.65 -7.32 -6.74
N ALA A 52 -7.57 -6.64 -7.13
CA ALA A 52 -6.22 -7.12 -6.88
C ALA A 52 -5.91 -7.20 -5.38
N GLY A 53 -6.34 -6.21 -4.60
CA GLY A 53 -6.14 -6.21 -3.14
C GLY A 53 -6.92 -7.31 -2.46
N ALA A 54 -8.16 -7.56 -2.90
CA ALA A 54 -8.99 -8.62 -2.32
C ALA A 54 -8.39 -10.01 -2.54
N ARG A 55 -7.62 -10.20 -3.60
CA ARG A 55 -6.93 -11.45 -3.89
C ARG A 55 -5.51 -11.50 -3.32
N HIS A 56 -5.00 -10.40 -2.81
CA HIS A 56 -3.60 -10.33 -2.35
C HIS A 56 -3.43 -11.01 -0.99
N PRO A 57 -2.40 -11.82 -0.81
CA PRO A 57 -2.17 -12.51 0.47
C PRO A 57 -2.07 -11.59 1.68
N ILE A 58 -1.60 -10.34 1.49
CA ILE A 58 -1.45 -9.39 2.58
C ILE A 58 -2.78 -9.15 3.33
N PHE A 59 -3.90 -9.12 2.60
CA PHE A 59 -5.18 -8.71 3.15
C PHE A 59 -6.15 -9.87 3.42
N GLN A 60 -5.75 -11.11 3.20
CA GLN A 60 -6.64 -12.26 3.38
C GLN A 60 -7.12 -12.36 4.83
N GLY A 61 -8.44 -12.41 5.02
CA GLY A 61 -9.06 -12.56 6.33
C GLY A 61 -9.04 -11.31 7.19
N LEU A 62 -8.63 -10.15 6.67
CA LEU A 62 -8.50 -8.92 7.46
C LEU A 62 -9.65 -7.92 7.25
N THR A 63 -10.60 -8.23 6.37
CA THR A 63 -11.73 -7.34 6.10
C THR A 63 -12.78 -7.41 7.22
N THR A 64 -13.40 -6.26 7.52
CA THR A 64 -14.40 -6.16 8.59
C THR A 64 -15.82 -6.39 8.11
N ASP A 65 -16.03 -6.38 6.79
CA ASP A 65 -17.35 -6.52 6.17
C ASP A 65 -17.55 -7.88 5.49
N SER A 66 -16.75 -8.88 5.86
CA SER A 66 -16.93 -10.24 5.33
C SER A 66 -18.23 -10.85 5.88
N GLU A 67 -18.92 -11.63 5.02
CA GLU A 67 -20.14 -12.34 5.40
C GLU A 67 -19.87 -13.84 5.41
N PRO A 68 -19.63 -14.44 6.58
CA PRO A 68 -19.28 -15.87 6.65
C PRO A 68 -20.34 -16.79 6.05
N ASP A 69 -21.62 -16.39 6.09
CA ASP A 69 -22.72 -17.18 5.59
C ASP A 69 -22.96 -17.03 4.08
N ASN A 70 -22.20 -16.12 3.42
CA ASN A 70 -22.31 -15.89 2.00
C ASN A 70 -20.96 -16.07 1.32
N PRO A 71 -20.66 -17.27 0.80
CA PRO A 71 -19.34 -17.54 0.21
C PRO A 71 -19.06 -16.78 -1.07
N ASN A 72 -20.09 -16.13 -1.67
CA ASN A 72 -19.92 -15.33 -2.86
C ASN A 72 -19.61 -13.88 -2.53
N TYR A 73 -19.71 -13.47 -1.28
CA TYR A 73 -19.42 -12.12 -0.87
C TYR A 73 -17.98 -12.01 -0.37
N VAL A 74 -17.23 -11.14 -1.01
CA VAL A 74 -15.84 -10.86 -0.62
C VAL A 74 -15.81 -9.52 0.09
N GLY A 75 -15.39 -9.50 1.35
CA GLY A 75 -15.23 -8.26 2.10
C GLY A 75 -14.15 -7.37 1.49
N ARG A 76 -14.34 -6.07 1.59
CA ARG A 76 -13.47 -5.07 0.95
C ARG A 76 -12.90 -4.04 1.91
N PHE A 77 -13.47 -3.89 3.12
CA PHE A 77 -13.10 -2.82 4.03
C PHE A 77 -12.09 -3.27 5.07
N VAL A 78 -10.98 -2.53 5.16
CA VAL A 78 -9.94 -2.75 6.19
C VAL A 78 -9.72 -1.42 6.90
N PRO A 79 -9.91 -1.34 8.23
CA PRO A 79 -9.69 -0.10 8.97
C PRO A 79 -8.20 0.21 9.10
N VAL A 80 -7.83 1.44 8.78
CA VAL A 80 -6.44 1.90 8.81
C VAL A 80 -6.34 3.29 9.42
N ALA A 81 -5.19 3.60 9.99
CA ALA A 81 -4.90 4.92 10.51
C ALA A 81 -4.48 5.85 9.37
N ARG A 82 -5.17 6.96 9.23
CA ARG A 82 -4.88 7.97 8.22
C ARG A 82 -4.37 9.24 8.89
N TYR A 83 -3.14 9.63 8.56
CA TYR A 83 -2.51 10.87 9.06
C TYR A 83 -2.05 11.76 7.92
N HIS A 84 -2.10 11.28 6.67
CA HIS A 84 -1.55 12.01 5.53
C HIS A 84 -2.54 13.01 4.97
N SER A 85 -2.06 14.17 4.56
CA SER A 85 -2.82 15.18 3.84
C SER A 85 -2.48 15.22 2.35
N LEU A 86 -1.54 14.39 1.92
CA LEU A 86 -1.14 14.23 0.52
C LEU A 86 -1.49 12.83 0.06
N GLY A 87 -1.93 12.71 -1.17
CA GLY A 87 -2.31 11.42 -1.72
C GLY A 87 -2.20 11.38 -3.24
N CYS A 88 -2.26 10.17 -3.80
CA CYS A 88 -2.18 9.94 -5.22
C CYS A 88 -3.50 9.38 -5.74
N ALA A 89 -4.19 10.15 -6.59
CA ALA A 89 -5.45 9.73 -7.21
C ALA A 89 -5.21 8.88 -8.46
N ASN A 90 -4.08 9.12 -9.16
CA ASN A 90 -3.76 8.43 -10.40
C ASN A 90 -2.47 7.64 -10.24
N ILE A 91 -2.60 6.34 -10.00
CA ILE A 91 -1.44 5.49 -9.80
C ILE A 91 -0.66 5.31 -11.11
N PRO A 92 0.69 5.28 -11.06
CA PRO A 92 1.50 5.03 -12.26
C PRO A 92 1.22 3.67 -12.89
N ASP A 93 1.41 3.57 -14.22
CA ASP A 93 1.16 2.33 -14.96
C ASP A 93 2.04 1.16 -14.51
N GLU A 94 3.21 1.45 -13.95
CA GLU A 94 4.15 0.43 -13.45
C GLU A 94 3.74 -0.17 -12.13
N MET A 95 2.66 0.34 -11.53
CA MET A 95 2.16 -0.12 -10.24
C MET A 95 0.70 -0.57 -10.34
N ARG A 96 0.28 -1.35 -9.35
CA ARG A 96 -1.10 -1.84 -9.24
C ARG A 96 -1.66 -1.39 -7.90
N SER A 97 -2.83 -0.73 -7.93
CA SER A 97 -3.52 -0.34 -6.70
C SER A 97 -4.13 -1.56 -6.01
N LEU A 98 -3.91 -1.66 -4.71
CA LEU A 98 -4.46 -2.72 -3.87
C LEU A 98 -5.60 -2.21 -2.98
N ALA A 99 -5.59 -0.93 -2.66
CA ALA A 99 -6.61 -0.33 -1.82
C ALA A 99 -6.68 1.18 -2.01
N SER A 100 -7.85 1.75 -1.76
CA SER A 100 -8.06 3.20 -1.86
C SER A 100 -8.98 3.69 -0.75
N THR A 101 -8.99 5.00 -0.51
CA THR A 101 -9.96 5.64 0.38
C THR A 101 -10.45 6.94 -0.25
N GLU A 102 -11.69 7.34 0.09
CA GLU A 102 -12.24 8.59 -0.42
C GLU A 102 -11.63 9.80 0.27
N THR A 103 -11.36 10.83 -0.50
CA THR A 103 -10.81 12.10 -0.02
C THR A 103 -11.49 13.27 -0.73
N ASP A 104 -11.06 14.50 -0.41
CA ASP A 104 -11.56 15.70 -1.06
C ASP A 104 -11.30 15.75 -2.57
N ILE A 105 -10.29 15.01 -3.03
CA ILE A 105 -9.97 14.93 -4.47
C ILE A 105 -10.48 13.63 -5.10
N GLY A 106 -11.31 12.87 -4.39
CA GLY A 106 -11.80 11.56 -4.82
C GLY A 106 -10.97 10.43 -4.21
N PRO A 107 -11.06 9.20 -4.78
CA PRO A 107 -10.30 8.08 -4.24
C PRO A 107 -8.79 8.29 -4.40
N VAL A 108 -8.04 8.03 -3.32
CA VAL A 108 -6.57 8.02 -3.38
C VAL A 108 -6.06 6.63 -2.99
N THR A 109 -4.93 6.25 -3.57
CA THR A 109 -4.35 4.93 -3.33
C THR A 109 -3.78 4.83 -1.93
N MET A 110 -4.19 3.79 -1.19
CA MET A 110 -3.73 3.53 0.18
C MET A 110 -2.73 2.38 0.25
N ALA A 111 -2.73 1.49 -0.72
CA ALA A 111 -1.76 0.42 -0.85
C ALA A 111 -1.59 0.09 -2.33
N ALA A 112 -0.37 -0.22 -2.71
CA ALA A 112 -0.04 -0.56 -4.09
C ALA A 112 1.20 -1.43 -4.13
N GLU A 113 1.40 -2.11 -5.27
CA GLU A 113 2.63 -2.85 -5.52
C GLU A 113 3.09 -2.59 -6.94
N THR A 114 4.38 -2.79 -7.19
CA THR A 114 4.88 -2.79 -8.58
C THR A 114 4.35 -4.04 -9.28
N LEU A 115 4.25 -3.98 -10.62
CA LEU A 115 3.71 -5.10 -11.39
C LEU A 115 4.55 -6.37 -11.24
N ASP A 116 5.84 -6.23 -10.95
CA ASP A 116 6.72 -7.37 -10.68
C ASP A 116 6.66 -7.85 -9.23
N GLY A 117 5.90 -7.18 -8.36
CA GLY A 117 5.74 -7.54 -6.96
C GLY A 117 6.96 -7.25 -6.07
N LYS A 118 8.00 -6.63 -6.60
CA LYS A 118 9.25 -6.41 -5.86
C LYS A 118 9.23 -5.19 -4.95
N ALA A 119 8.21 -4.34 -5.08
CA ALA A 119 8.02 -3.22 -4.17
C ALA A 119 6.54 -3.14 -3.78
N ILE A 120 6.30 -2.94 -2.50
CA ILE A 120 4.96 -2.77 -1.92
C ILE A 120 4.97 -1.45 -1.17
N GLY A 121 3.91 -0.67 -1.33
CA GLY A 121 3.75 0.61 -0.64
C GLY A 121 2.46 0.69 0.14
N LEU A 122 2.54 1.24 1.33
CA LEU A 122 1.39 1.49 2.21
C LEU A 122 1.37 2.96 2.59
N GLN A 123 0.25 3.64 2.33
CA GLN A 123 0.10 5.06 2.66
C GLN A 123 -0.24 5.27 4.13
N PHE A 124 -0.92 4.32 4.74
CA PHE A 124 -1.35 4.40 6.14
C PHE A 124 -0.22 4.02 7.09
N HIS A 125 -0.46 4.19 8.39
CA HIS A 125 0.47 3.82 9.45
C HIS A 125 0.10 2.46 10.03
N PRO A 126 0.75 1.36 9.60
CA PRO A 126 0.40 0.03 10.09
C PRO A 126 0.77 -0.20 11.56
N GLU A 127 1.70 0.61 12.10
CA GLU A 127 2.10 0.51 13.50
C GLU A 127 1.12 1.19 14.46
N SER A 128 0.18 1.98 13.95
CA SER A 128 -0.77 2.71 14.77
C SER A 128 -1.84 1.79 15.37
N LEU A 129 -2.28 2.09 16.59
CA LEU A 129 -3.40 1.40 17.21
C LEU A 129 -4.70 1.56 16.41
N LEU A 130 -4.78 2.60 15.58
CA LEU A 130 -5.92 2.83 14.70
C LEU A 130 -5.89 1.94 13.45
N THR A 131 -4.85 1.14 13.28
CA THR A 131 -4.77 0.10 12.25
C THR A 131 -4.71 -1.26 12.96
N PRO A 132 -5.86 -1.84 13.35
CA PRO A 132 -5.87 -3.04 14.21
C PRO A 132 -5.12 -4.23 13.65
N THR A 133 -5.12 -4.43 12.34
CA THR A 133 -4.44 -5.55 11.70
C THR A 133 -3.09 -5.15 11.08
N GLY A 134 -2.59 -3.96 11.42
CA GLY A 134 -1.33 -3.43 10.90
C GLY A 134 -0.14 -4.36 11.08
N PRO A 135 0.11 -4.89 12.29
CA PRO A 135 1.22 -5.82 12.50
C PRO A 135 1.16 -7.06 11.63
N ILE A 136 -0.04 -7.59 11.39
CA ILE A 136 -0.23 -8.74 10.51
C ILE A 136 0.10 -8.37 9.07
N MET A 137 -0.35 -7.20 8.61
CA MET A 137 -0.05 -6.72 7.27
C MET A 137 1.45 -6.53 7.04
N ILE A 138 2.15 -5.94 8.01
CA ILE A 138 3.61 -5.76 7.94
C ILE A 138 4.31 -7.11 7.85
N GLU A 139 3.95 -8.06 8.70
CA GLU A 139 4.54 -9.39 8.67
C GLU A 139 4.35 -10.05 7.31
N ARG A 140 3.15 -9.96 6.76
CA ARG A 140 2.84 -10.54 5.44
C ARG A 140 3.56 -9.82 4.30
N CYS A 141 3.73 -8.49 4.38
CA CYS A 141 4.53 -7.75 3.40
C CYS A 141 5.98 -8.25 3.42
N ILE A 142 6.55 -8.41 4.61
CA ILE A 142 7.91 -8.91 4.76
C ILE A 142 8.02 -10.32 4.20
N GLU A 143 7.06 -11.19 4.49
CA GLU A 143 7.04 -12.55 3.95
C GLU A 143 6.99 -12.57 2.43
N GLN A 144 6.10 -11.78 1.83
CA GLN A 144 5.96 -11.69 0.38
C GLN A 144 7.26 -11.19 -0.26
N LEU A 145 7.84 -10.14 0.28
CA LEU A 145 9.07 -9.56 -0.26
C LEU A 145 10.28 -10.46 -0.03
N SER A 146 10.34 -11.14 1.10
CA SER A 146 11.46 -12.04 1.42
C SER A 146 11.45 -13.30 0.55
N ALA A 147 10.31 -13.69 0.00
CA ALA A 147 10.22 -14.83 -0.90
C ALA A 147 10.76 -14.53 -2.31
N ILE A 148 11.02 -13.25 -2.62
CA ILE A 148 11.53 -12.83 -3.91
C ILE A 148 13.05 -12.94 -3.91
N PRO A 149 13.68 -13.65 -4.87
CA PRO A 149 15.14 -13.71 -4.94
C PRO A 149 15.73 -12.33 -5.15
N THR A 150 16.78 -12.01 -4.38
CA THR A 150 17.52 -10.77 -4.56
C THR A 150 18.44 -10.95 -5.77
N MET A 151 18.42 -9.97 -6.69
CA MET A 151 19.38 -9.96 -7.77
C MET A 151 20.70 -9.49 -7.23
N GLU A 152 21.69 -10.39 -7.24
CA GLU A 152 23.02 -10.01 -6.85
C GLU A 152 23.62 -9.09 -7.87
N ALA A 153 24.40 -8.14 -7.38
CA ALA A 153 25.19 -7.30 -8.25
C ALA A 153 26.09 -8.22 -9.02
N ASP A 154 25.98 -8.20 -10.32
CA ASP A 154 26.61 -9.16 -11.05
C ASP A 154 28.05 -9.18 -11.05
N ASN A 155 28.41 -10.16 -10.85
CA ASN A 155 29.69 -10.62 -10.72
C ASN A 155 30.53 -10.48 -11.95
#